data_2dcf1d4863da4605ac9c9be054e85431
#
_entry.id   2dcf1d4863da4605ac9c9be054e85431
#
_cell.length_a   1.000
_cell.length_b   1.000
_cell.length_c   1.000
_cell.angle_alpha   90.00
_cell.angle_beta   90.00
_cell.angle_gamma   90.00
#
_symmetry.space_group_name_H-M   'P 1'
#
loop_
_entity.id
_entity.type
_entity.pdbx_description
1 polymer ?
#
loop_
_entity_poly.entity_id
_entity_poly.type
_entity_poly.pdbx_seq_one_letter_code
_entity_poly.pdbx_strand_id
1 'polypeptide(L)'
;FPALAGQKDLCEMVAFCDIIEERAKAACEQYGVPGAKYYVDYKELLKDETIDVVHVCTPNVAHSPITVAAFEAGKHVMCEKPMAHNTEAAQAMLDAWKKSGKKFTIGYQNRFRQDTQLLHKACEAGEFGDIYFAKSHAIRRRAVPTWGVFPNKALQGGGPLIDIGTHALDITLWCMDNYKPVSVVGSVYEKMGHSALAAQGNMVGEWDPETFEVED
;
A
#
# COMPACT_ATOMS: atom_id res chain seq x y z
N PHE A 1 3.41 3.19 -12.02
CA PHE A 1 3.40 2.79 -13.44
C PHE A 1 4.80 2.69 -14.07
N PRO A 2 5.76 3.62 -13.85
CA PRO A 2 7.08 3.57 -14.52
C PRO A 2 7.83 2.24 -14.37
N ALA A 3 7.76 1.63 -13.17
CA ALA A 3 8.44 0.36 -12.90
C ALA A 3 7.87 -0.80 -13.76
N LEU A 4 6.55 -0.86 -13.93
CA LEU A 4 5.89 -1.87 -14.77
C LEU A 4 6.12 -1.59 -16.26
N ALA A 5 6.06 -0.33 -16.68
CA ALA A 5 6.34 0.06 -18.06
C ALA A 5 7.77 -0.30 -18.50
N GLY A 6 8.71 -0.44 -17.56
CA GLY A 6 10.06 -0.93 -17.81
C GLY A 6 10.18 -2.46 -17.96
N GLN A 7 9.11 -3.22 -17.67
CA GLN A 7 9.12 -4.70 -17.67
C GLN A 7 8.34 -5.29 -18.86
N LYS A 8 8.57 -4.76 -20.06
CA LYS A 8 7.83 -5.11 -21.28
C LYS A 8 7.85 -6.59 -21.65
N ASP A 9 8.90 -7.30 -21.22
CA ASP A 9 9.04 -8.75 -21.47
C ASP A 9 8.21 -9.59 -20.47
N LEU A 10 7.71 -8.99 -19.38
CA LEU A 10 7.00 -9.69 -18.33
C LEU A 10 5.53 -9.31 -18.23
N CYS A 11 5.15 -8.10 -18.61
CA CYS A 11 3.78 -7.63 -18.52
C CYS A 11 3.46 -6.52 -19.53
N GLU A 12 2.20 -6.44 -19.89
CA GLU A 12 1.61 -5.39 -20.72
C GLU A 12 0.58 -4.60 -19.89
N MET A 13 0.66 -3.28 -19.92
CA MET A 13 -0.33 -2.43 -19.25
C MET A 13 -1.45 -2.11 -20.25
N VAL A 14 -2.52 -2.89 -20.19
CA VAL A 14 -3.61 -2.87 -21.15
C VAL A 14 -4.81 -2.01 -20.72
N ALA A 15 -4.88 -1.66 -19.42
CA ALA A 15 -6.00 -0.90 -18.87
C ALA A 15 -5.59 -0.01 -17.70
N PHE A 16 -6.24 1.14 -17.59
CA PHE A 16 -6.04 2.13 -16.51
C PHE A 16 -7.39 2.59 -15.98
N CYS A 17 -7.51 2.77 -14.66
CA CYS A 17 -8.74 3.23 -14.04
C CYS A 17 -8.45 4.26 -12.96
N ASP A 18 -9.15 5.38 -13.00
CA ASP A 18 -9.21 6.39 -11.94
C ASP A 18 -10.59 7.04 -11.97
N ILE A 19 -11.13 7.39 -10.81
CA ILE A 19 -12.40 8.15 -10.71
C ILE A 19 -12.31 9.53 -11.37
N ILE A 20 -11.09 10.04 -11.56
CA ILE A 20 -10.78 11.26 -12.31
C ILE A 20 -10.36 10.85 -13.72
N GLU A 21 -11.23 11.04 -14.67
CA GLU A 21 -11.07 10.60 -16.07
C GLU A 21 -9.75 11.06 -16.69
N GLU A 22 -9.37 12.30 -16.46
CA GLU A 22 -8.16 12.90 -17.01
C GLU A 22 -6.89 12.17 -16.52
N ARG A 23 -6.89 11.66 -15.29
CA ARG A 23 -5.78 10.86 -14.72
C ARG A 23 -5.71 9.49 -15.38
N ALA A 24 -6.85 8.82 -15.52
CA ALA A 24 -6.91 7.52 -16.19
C ALA A 24 -6.43 7.61 -17.63
N LYS A 25 -6.91 8.62 -18.35
CA LYS A 25 -6.54 8.88 -19.75
C LYS A 25 -5.06 9.21 -19.89
N ALA A 26 -4.53 10.14 -19.10
CA ALA A 26 -3.12 10.51 -19.13
C ALA A 26 -2.20 9.32 -18.83
N ALA A 27 -2.55 8.49 -17.83
CA ALA A 27 -1.80 7.28 -17.51
C ALA A 27 -1.84 6.27 -18.66
N CYS A 28 -2.99 6.08 -19.30
CA CYS A 28 -3.17 5.22 -20.45
C CYS A 28 -2.32 5.67 -21.65
N GLU A 29 -2.33 6.95 -21.97
CA GLU A 29 -1.54 7.55 -23.06
C GLU A 29 -0.02 7.43 -22.79
N GLN A 30 0.40 7.57 -21.53
CA GLN A 30 1.81 7.58 -21.17
C GLN A 30 2.41 6.18 -21.04
N TYR A 31 1.66 5.22 -20.54
CA TYR A 31 2.20 3.92 -20.11
C TYR A 31 1.54 2.72 -20.79
N GLY A 32 0.38 2.91 -21.43
CA GLY A 32 -0.36 1.84 -22.07
C GLY A 32 0.33 1.30 -23.33
N VAL A 33 0.10 0.02 -23.59
CA VAL A 33 0.46 -0.58 -24.89
C VAL A 33 -0.50 -0.09 -25.98
N PRO A 34 -0.18 -0.22 -27.27
CA PRO A 34 -1.11 0.12 -28.34
C PRO A 34 -2.46 -0.58 -28.18
N GLY A 35 -3.54 0.18 -28.13
CA GLY A 35 -4.89 -0.33 -27.89
C GLY A 35 -5.29 -0.42 -26.41
N ALA A 36 -4.45 0.02 -25.48
CA ALA A 36 -4.83 0.12 -24.07
C ALA A 36 -6.06 1.01 -23.88
N LYS A 37 -6.83 0.70 -22.85
CA LYS A 37 -8.10 1.37 -22.55
C LYS A 37 -8.02 2.10 -21.21
N TYR A 38 -8.86 3.11 -21.03
CA TYR A 38 -9.06 3.74 -19.73
C TYR A 38 -10.52 3.64 -19.28
N TYR A 39 -10.72 3.63 -17.96
CA TYR A 39 -12.02 3.48 -17.30
C TYR A 39 -12.13 4.47 -16.15
N VAL A 40 -13.36 4.87 -15.81
CA VAL A 40 -13.66 5.70 -14.63
C VAL A 40 -14.33 4.89 -13.51
N ASP A 41 -14.77 3.68 -13.84
CA ASP A 41 -15.34 2.72 -12.89
C ASP A 41 -14.55 1.40 -12.99
N TYR A 42 -13.97 0.98 -11.86
CA TYR A 42 -13.23 -0.29 -11.79
C TYR A 42 -14.12 -1.51 -12.11
N LYS A 43 -15.43 -1.43 -11.89
CA LYS A 43 -16.35 -2.51 -12.22
C LYS A 43 -16.45 -2.73 -13.73
N GLU A 44 -16.36 -1.67 -14.52
CA GLU A 44 -16.31 -1.78 -15.98
C GLU A 44 -14.94 -2.31 -16.45
N LEU A 45 -13.84 -1.87 -15.81
CA LEU A 45 -12.51 -2.42 -16.07
C LEU A 45 -12.49 -3.95 -15.82
N LEU A 46 -13.10 -4.41 -14.74
CA LEU A 46 -13.10 -5.84 -14.37
C LEU A 46 -13.84 -6.75 -15.35
N LYS A 47 -14.72 -6.22 -16.20
CA LYS A 47 -15.39 -6.95 -17.29
C LYS A 47 -14.47 -7.22 -18.48
N ASP A 48 -13.34 -6.53 -18.58
CA ASP A 48 -12.39 -6.75 -19.67
C ASP A 48 -11.65 -8.07 -19.47
N GLU A 49 -11.92 -9.04 -20.36
CA GLU A 49 -11.35 -10.38 -20.31
C GLU A 49 -9.85 -10.41 -20.65
N THR A 50 -9.32 -9.36 -21.26
CA THR A 50 -7.88 -9.25 -21.59
C THR A 50 -7.01 -8.97 -20.38
N ILE A 51 -7.61 -8.64 -19.24
CA ILE A 51 -6.89 -8.32 -18.00
C ILE A 51 -6.72 -9.60 -17.17
N ASP A 52 -5.48 -10.01 -16.93
CA ASP A 52 -5.13 -11.12 -16.04
C ASP A 52 -4.91 -10.69 -14.60
N VAL A 53 -4.29 -9.53 -14.40
CA VAL A 53 -3.84 -9.01 -13.11
C VAL A 53 -4.32 -7.58 -12.90
N VAL A 54 -4.87 -7.32 -11.72
CA VAL A 54 -5.24 -5.96 -11.28
C VAL A 54 -4.26 -5.47 -10.23
N HIS A 55 -3.67 -4.29 -10.47
CA HIS A 55 -2.85 -3.59 -9.47
C HIS A 55 -3.69 -2.49 -8.82
N VAL A 56 -4.02 -2.65 -7.54
CA VAL A 56 -4.84 -1.71 -6.76
C VAL A 56 -3.93 -0.68 -6.09
N CYS A 57 -4.02 0.58 -6.54
CA CYS A 57 -3.19 1.72 -6.09
C CYS A 57 -4.06 2.88 -5.62
N THR A 58 -5.20 2.60 -5.03
CA THR A 58 -6.21 3.58 -4.61
C THR A 58 -6.00 4.00 -3.15
N PRO A 59 -6.80 4.94 -2.59
CA PRO A 59 -6.84 5.16 -1.15
C PRO A 59 -7.15 3.88 -0.37
N ASN A 60 -6.64 3.76 0.86
CA ASN A 60 -6.66 2.53 1.65
C ASN A 60 -8.07 1.94 1.85
N VAL A 61 -9.08 2.79 2.01
CA VAL A 61 -10.48 2.37 2.16
C VAL A 61 -11.01 1.62 0.93
N ALA A 62 -10.48 1.91 -0.26
CA ALA A 62 -10.90 1.32 -1.52
C ALA A 62 -10.16 0.01 -1.85
N HIS A 63 -9.08 -0.33 -1.13
CA HIS A 63 -8.32 -1.56 -1.35
C HIS A 63 -9.20 -2.80 -1.30
N SER A 64 -9.98 -2.95 -0.22
CA SER A 64 -10.81 -4.13 0.00
C SER A 64 -11.93 -4.30 -1.04
N PRO A 65 -12.82 -3.35 -1.27
CA PRO A 65 -13.90 -3.55 -2.24
C PRO A 65 -13.41 -3.81 -3.66
N ILE A 66 -12.32 -3.15 -4.09
CA ILE A 66 -11.75 -3.37 -5.43
C ILE A 66 -11.09 -4.75 -5.51
N THR A 67 -10.31 -5.13 -4.51
CA THR A 67 -9.64 -6.44 -4.47
C THR A 67 -10.64 -7.60 -4.45
N VAL A 68 -11.69 -7.51 -3.63
CA VAL A 68 -12.75 -8.52 -3.57
C VAL A 68 -13.42 -8.66 -4.93
N ALA A 69 -13.84 -7.55 -5.53
CA ALA A 69 -14.47 -7.56 -6.86
C ALA A 69 -13.54 -8.11 -7.96
N ALA A 70 -12.23 -7.82 -7.89
CA ALA A 70 -11.25 -8.37 -8.82
C ALA A 70 -11.12 -9.91 -8.70
N PHE A 71 -11.14 -10.45 -7.49
CA PHE A 71 -11.18 -11.91 -7.28
C PHE A 71 -12.47 -12.53 -7.78
N GLU A 72 -13.62 -11.90 -7.54
CA GLU A 72 -14.92 -12.34 -8.05
C GLU A 72 -14.98 -12.33 -9.59
N ALA A 73 -14.28 -11.37 -10.22
CA ALA A 73 -14.09 -11.32 -11.67
C ALA A 73 -12.99 -12.27 -12.20
N GLY A 74 -12.41 -13.12 -11.33
CA GLY A 74 -11.42 -14.12 -11.73
C GLY A 74 -10.02 -13.55 -12.04
N LYS A 75 -9.67 -12.37 -11.53
CA LYS A 75 -8.37 -11.73 -11.76
C LYS A 75 -7.39 -12.06 -10.65
N HIS A 76 -6.09 -12.06 -10.97
CA HIS A 76 -5.02 -12.00 -9.98
C HIS A 76 -4.92 -10.58 -9.42
N VAL A 77 -4.47 -10.41 -8.19
CA VAL A 77 -4.39 -9.08 -7.57
C VAL A 77 -3.03 -8.81 -6.93
N MET A 78 -2.49 -7.64 -7.22
CA MET A 78 -1.49 -6.96 -6.43
C MET A 78 -2.16 -5.74 -5.81
N CYS A 79 -2.18 -5.64 -4.48
CA CYS A 79 -2.72 -4.48 -3.78
C CYS A 79 -1.59 -3.72 -3.10
N GLU A 80 -1.60 -2.39 -3.18
CA GLU A 80 -0.67 -1.56 -2.43
C GLU A 80 -0.86 -1.73 -0.91
N LYS A 81 0.20 -1.42 -0.19
CA LYS A 81 0.17 -1.37 1.28
C LYS A 81 -0.58 -0.10 1.76
N PRO A 82 -1.20 -0.16 2.94
CA PRO A 82 -1.49 -1.34 3.76
C PRO A 82 -2.50 -2.24 3.06
N MET A 83 -2.61 -3.50 3.47
CA MET A 83 -3.59 -4.42 2.88
C MET A 83 -5.01 -3.82 2.87
N ALA A 84 -5.42 -3.22 3.99
CA ALA A 84 -6.69 -2.53 4.14
C ALA A 84 -6.61 -1.47 5.24
N HIS A 85 -7.62 -0.64 5.37
CA HIS A 85 -7.73 0.41 6.39
C HIS A 85 -8.15 -0.12 7.78
N ASN A 86 -8.67 -1.35 7.87
CA ASN A 86 -9.02 -2.04 9.11
C ASN A 86 -9.01 -3.57 8.94
N THR A 87 -9.16 -4.29 10.04
CA THR A 87 -9.07 -5.76 10.10
C THR A 87 -10.23 -6.43 9.36
N GLU A 88 -11.43 -5.92 9.47
CA GLU A 88 -12.63 -6.48 8.82
C GLU A 88 -12.49 -6.45 7.30
N ALA A 89 -12.02 -5.33 6.77
CA ALA A 89 -11.75 -5.17 5.35
C ALA A 89 -10.63 -6.10 4.86
N ALA A 90 -9.56 -6.28 5.66
CA ALA A 90 -8.48 -7.21 5.35
C ALA A 90 -8.98 -8.66 5.36
N GLN A 91 -9.83 -9.03 6.32
CA GLN A 91 -10.42 -10.37 6.39
C GLN A 91 -11.30 -10.67 5.17
N ALA A 92 -12.10 -9.70 4.73
CA ALA A 92 -12.90 -9.85 3.50
C ALA A 92 -12.03 -10.12 2.27
N MET A 93 -10.87 -9.44 2.14
CA MET A 93 -9.92 -9.71 1.05
C MET A 93 -9.35 -11.13 1.13
N LEU A 94 -8.96 -11.59 2.33
CA LEU A 94 -8.44 -12.94 2.52
C LEU A 94 -9.48 -14.03 2.20
N ASP A 95 -10.72 -13.81 2.59
CA ASP A 95 -11.82 -14.77 2.34
C ASP A 95 -12.14 -14.85 0.84
N ALA A 96 -12.15 -13.72 0.14
CA ALA A 96 -12.33 -13.67 -1.31
C ALA A 96 -11.14 -14.32 -2.04
N TRP A 97 -9.92 -14.03 -1.62
CA TRP A 97 -8.72 -14.67 -2.16
C TRP A 97 -8.75 -16.19 -2.05
N LYS A 98 -9.02 -16.73 -0.86
CA LYS A 98 -9.10 -18.18 -0.62
C LYS A 98 -10.13 -18.87 -1.50
N LYS A 99 -11.26 -18.21 -1.79
CA LYS A 99 -12.33 -18.74 -2.66
C LYS A 99 -11.96 -18.67 -4.14
N SER A 100 -11.17 -17.66 -4.54
CA SER A 100 -10.92 -17.38 -5.96
C SER A 100 -9.93 -18.34 -6.63
N GLY A 101 -9.02 -18.95 -5.87
CA GLY A 101 -7.90 -19.73 -6.40
C GLY A 101 -6.86 -18.89 -7.16
N LYS A 102 -6.95 -17.56 -7.09
CA LYS A 102 -6.05 -16.63 -7.77
C LYS A 102 -4.83 -16.26 -6.93
N LYS A 103 -3.81 -15.66 -7.56
CA LYS A 103 -2.64 -15.14 -6.84
C LYS A 103 -2.97 -13.80 -6.21
N PHE A 104 -2.43 -13.58 -5.01
CA PHE A 104 -2.55 -12.35 -4.27
C PHE A 104 -1.22 -11.91 -3.67
N THR A 105 -0.91 -10.64 -3.74
CA THR A 105 0.25 -10.05 -3.07
C THR A 105 -0.06 -8.63 -2.59
N ILE A 106 0.60 -8.22 -1.52
CA ILE A 106 0.56 -6.85 -1.00
C ILE A 106 1.90 -6.17 -1.31
N GLY A 107 1.85 -4.89 -1.64
CA GLY A 107 2.98 -4.06 -2.08
C GLY A 107 4.01 -3.75 -0.99
N TYR A 108 4.51 -4.75 -0.27
CA TYR A 108 5.62 -4.59 0.68
C TYR A 108 6.96 -4.59 -0.05
N GLN A 109 7.18 -3.59 -0.91
CA GLN A 109 8.35 -3.49 -1.79
C GLN A 109 9.69 -3.47 -1.05
N ASN A 110 9.72 -3.04 0.22
CA ASN A 110 10.94 -3.03 1.01
C ASN A 110 11.53 -4.43 1.24
N ARG A 111 10.72 -5.49 1.16
CA ARG A 111 11.22 -6.88 1.18
C ARG A 111 12.13 -7.21 0.00
N PHE A 112 11.99 -6.50 -1.12
CA PHE A 112 12.75 -6.76 -2.36
C PHE A 112 14.01 -5.89 -2.49
N ARG A 113 14.34 -5.07 -1.52
CA ARG A 113 15.60 -4.34 -1.46
C ARG A 113 16.75 -5.31 -1.21
N GLN A 114 17.90 -5.06 -1.83
CA GLN A 114 19.06 -5.94 -1.71
C GLN A 114 19.55 -6.10 -0.26
N ASP A 115 19.59 -4.99 0.48
CA ASP A 115 19.97 -4.98 1.90
C ASP A 115 18.99 -5.79 2.77
N THR A 116 17.69 -5.65 2.54
CA THR A 116 16.66 -6.39 3.27
C THR A 116 16.67 -7.89 2.92
N GLN A 117 16.90 -8.22 1.66
CA GLN A 117 17.05 -9.61 1.22
C GLN A 117 18.30 -10.27 1.82
N LEU A 118 19.40 -9.56 1.92
CA LEU A 118 20.62 -10.06 2.56
C LEU A 118 20.39 -10.29 4.06
N LEU A 119 19.79 -9.32 4.74
CA LEU A 119 19.43 -9.43 6.17
C LEU A 119 18.54 -10.65 6.41
N HIS A 120 17.47 -10.80 5.64
CA HIS A 120 16.54 -11.90 5.81
C HIS A 120 17.20 -13.27 5.59
N LYS A 121 18.04 -13.41 4.56
CA LYS A 121 18.82 -14.64 4.32
C LYS A 121 19.74 -14.99 5.48
N ALA A 122 20.40 -14.00 6.07
CA ALA A 122 21.25 -14.22 7.24
C ALA A 122 20.42 -14.65 8.48
N CYS A 123 19.21 -14.09 8.66
CA CYS A 123 18.26 -14.54 9.68
C CYS A 123 17.84 -16.01 9.45
N GLU A 124 17.43 -16.35 8.23
CA GLU A 124 17.04 -17.74 7.87
C GLU A 124 18.19 -18.74 8.03
N ALA A 125 19.43 -18.33 7.75
CA ALA A 125 20.61 -19.15 7.93
C ALA A 125 21.03 -19.31 9.41
N GLY A 126 20.36 -18.61 10.35
CA GLY A 126 20.69 -18.66 11.76
C GLY A 126 21.98 -17.93 12.14
N GLU A 127 22.52 -17.07 11.26
CA GLU A 127 23.78 -16.35 11.52
C GLU A 127 23.72 -15.44 12.75
N PHE A 128 22.52 -14.99 13.14
CA PHE A 128 22.29 -14.17 14.32
C PHE A 128 21.87 -14.99 15.58
N GLY A 129 21.77 -16.30 15.47
CA GLY A 129 21.22 -17.13 16.54
C GLY A 129 19.74 -16.85 16.80
N ASP A 130 19.32 -16.96 18.05
CA ASP A 130 17.94 -16.67 18.47
C ASP A 130 17.68 -15.17 18.44
N ILE A 131 16.80 -14.73 17.55
CA ILE A 131 16.41 -13.32 17.47
C ILE A 131 15.29 -13.07 18.49
N TYR A 132 15.67 -12.66 19.69
CA TYR A 132 14.75 -12.42 20.81
C TYR A 132 14.32 -10.95 20.95
N PHE A 133 14.95 -10.03 20.23
CA PHE A 133 14.66 -8.61 20.28
C PHE A 133 14.91 -7.95 18.92
N ALA A 134 14.01 -7.07 18.51
CA ALA A 134 14.20 -6.24 17.33
C ALA A 134 13.75 -4.80 17.61
N LYS A 135 14.41 -3.84 16.99
CA LYS A 135 14.05 -2.44 17.05
C LYS A 135 14.04 -1.87 15.63
N SER A 136 12.88 -1.45 15.20
CA SER A 136 12.68 -0.87 13.88
C SER A 136 12.29 0.60 13.98
N HIS A 137 12.90 1.43 13.15
CA HIS A 137 12.70 2.88 13.15
C HIS A 137 12.19 3.32 11.79
N ALA A 138 11.08 4.03 11.78
CA ALA A 138 10.57 4.76 10.62
C ALA A 138 10.44 6.23 10.99
N ILE A 139 11.59 6.92 11.08
CA ILE A 139 11.70 8.28 11.59
C ILE A 139 12.15 9.21 10.48
N ARG A 140 11.48 10.34 10.36
CA ARG A 140 11.92 11.47 9.54
C ARG A 140 12.25 12.66 10.41
N ARG A 141 13.28 13.39 10.05
CA ARG A 141 13.59 14.67 10.71
C ARG A 141 12.53 15.73 10.41
N ARG A 142 11.95 15.67 9.23
CA ARG A 142 10.92 16.56 8.68
C ARG A 142 10.05 15.74 7.71
N ALA A 143 9.08 16.40 7.09
CA ALA A 143 8.27 15.85 6.03
C ALA A 143 7.09 15.00 6.52
N VAL A 144 6.18 15.63 7.25
CA VAL A 144 4.85 15.06 7.50
C VAL A 144 4.09 15.04 6.17
N PRO A 145 3.61 13.88 5.73
CA PRO A 145 2.85 13.76 4.49
C PRO A 145 1.53 14.53 4.58
N THR A 146 1.24 15.32 3.54
CA THR A 146 -0.05 16.03 3.41
C THR A 146 -0.65 15.86 2.02
N TRP A 147 -0.02 15.06 1.15
CA TRP A 147 -0.50 14.82 -0.20
C TRP A 147 -1.69 13.85 -0.24
N GLY A 148 -2.53 14.04 -1.25
CA GLY A 148 -3.65 13.15 -1.54
C GLY A 148 -4.64 13.09 -0.39
N VAL A 149 -4.93 11.87 0.07
CA VAL A 149 -5.89 11.61 1.16
C VAL A 149 -5.21 11.30 2.50
N PHE A 150 -3.89 11.49 2.61
CA PHE A 150 -3.14 11.14 3.81
C PHE A 150 -3.71 11.78 5.09
N PRO A 151 -4.08 13.06 5.12
CA PRO A 151 -4.65 13.68 6.31
C PRO A 151 -6.07 13.19 6.67
N ASN A 152 -6.76 12.53 5.76
CA ASN A 152 -8.14 12.11 5.95
C ASN A 152 -8.22 10.72 6.59
N LYS A 153 -8.63 10.66 7.86
CA LYS A 153 -8.70 9.42 8.64
C LYS A 153 -9.67 8.39 8.08
N ALA A 154 -10.82 8.84 7.55
CA ALA A 154 -11.83 7.93 7.00
C ALA A 154 -11.34 7.20 5.74
N LEU A 155 -10.53 7.86 4.92
CA LEU A 155 -9.98 7.30 3.68
C LEU A 155 -8.69 6.53 3.90
N GLN A 156 -7.86 6.99 4.85
CA GLN A 156 -6.53 6.44 5.12
C GLN A 156 -6.53 5.36 6.22
N GLY A 157 -7.38 5.51 7.24
CA GLY A 157 -7.47 4.62 8.39
C GLY A 157 -6.60 5.01 9.58
N GLY A 158 -5.60 5.88 9.40
CA GLY A 158 -4.67 6.40 10.40
C GLY A 158 -3.47 7.07 9.76
N GLY A 159 -2.54 7.55 10.58
CA GLY A 159 -1.35 8.29 10.17
C GLY A 159 -0.11 7.41 9.99
N PRO A 160 1.04 7.77 10.65
CA PRO A 160 2.32 7.13 10.42
C PRO A 160 2.37 5.64 10.67
N LEU A 161 1.60 5.10 11.61
CA LEU A 161 1.64 3.66 11.89
C LEU A 161 1.11 2.86 10.68
N ILE A 162 -0.02 3.25 10.12
CA ILE A 162 -0.64 2.56 8.98
C ILE A 162 0.09 2.87 7.65
N ASP A 163 0.77 4.00 7.55
CA ASP A 163 1.55 4.36 6.36
C ASP A 163 2.96 3.78 6.36
N ILE A 164 3.87 4.38 7.13
CA ILE A 164 5.29 3.98 7.12
C ILE A 164 5.60 2.89 8.15
N GLY A 165 4.87 2.88 9.27
CA GLY A 165 5.04 1.89 10.34
C GLY A 165 4.70 0.48 9.87
N THR A 166 3.78 0.32 8.95
CA THR A 166 3.46 -0.98 8.35
C THR A 166 4.67 -1.62 7.65
N HIS A 167 5.54 -0.84 6.99
CA HIS A 167 6.78 -1.33 6.40
C HIS A 167 7.81 -1.76 7.46
N ALA A 168 7.95 -0.97 8.52
CA ALA A 168 8.87 -1.27 9.61
C ALA A 168 8.45 -2.55 10.33
N LEU A 169 7.16 -2.69 10.62
CA LEU A 169 6.59 -3.88 11.25
C LEU A 169 6.72 -5.11 10.34
N ASP A 170 6.42 -4.98 9.06
CA ASP A 170 6.51 -6.07 8.09
C ASP A 170 7.93 -6.66 8.01
N ILE A 171 8.96 -5.83 7.86
CA ILE A 171 10.35 -6.30 7.80
C ILE A 171 10.76 -6.95 9.13
N THR A 172 10.36 -6.36 10.25
CA THR A 172 10.69 -6.88 11.57
C THR A 172 10.13 -8.28 11.77
N LEU A 173 8.83 -8.47 11.55
CA LEU A 173 8.17 -9.76 11.70
C LEU A 173 8.69 -10.79 10.70
N TRP A 174 9.02 -10.37 9.48
CA TRP A 174 9.58 -11.22 8.45
C TRP A 174 10.99 -11.72 8.80
N CYS A 175 11.86 -10.85 9.30
CA CYS A 175 13.20 -11.24 9.73
C CYS A 175 13.21 -12.10 11.00
N MET A 176 12.25 -11.89 11.90
CA MET A 176 12.10 -12.69 13.12
C MET A 176 11.35 -14.01 12.89
N ASP A 177 10.71 -14.18 11.73
CA ASP A 177 9.79 -15.28 11.41
C ASP A 177 8.75 -15.53 12.52
N ASN A 178 8.23 -14.46 13.11
CA ASN A 178 7.28 -14.54 14.21
C ASN A 178 6.12 -13.56 14.07
N TYR A 179 4.96 -14.09 13.76
CA TYR A 179 3.70 -13.36 13.53
C TYR A 179 2.65 -13.61 14.62
N LYS A 180 3.05 -14.10 15.79
CA LYS A 180 2.15 -14.45 16.90
C LYS A 180 2.36 -13.52 18.09
N PRO A 181 1.79 -12.30 18.09
CA PRO A 181 1.94 -11.38 19.20
C PRO A 181 1.22 -11.91 20.45
N VAL A 182 1.83 -11.72 21.61
CA VAL A 182 1.23 -12.02 22.93
C VAL A 182 0.57 -10.74 23.49
N SER A 183 1.22 -9.60 23.30
CA SER A 183 0.70 -8.30 23.73
C SER A 183 1.19 -7.20 22.80
N VAL A 184 0.43 -6.13 22.74
CA VAL A 184 0.78 -4.90 21.99
C VAL A 184 0.51 -3.71 22.88
N VAL A 185 1.47 -2.77 22.92
CA VAL A 185 1.30 -1.46 23.56
C VAL A 185 1.70 -0.39 22.55
N GLY A 186 0.93 0.66 22.45
CA GLY A 186 1.19 1.76 21.51
C GLY A 186 0.84 3.12 22.11
N SER A 187 1.46 4.15 21.57
CA SER A 187 1.12 5.55 21.83
C SER A 187 1.18 6.32 20.51
N VAL A 188 0.26 7.21 20.33
CA VAL A 188 0.19 8.10 19.17
C VAL A 188 0.18 9.55 19.64
N TYR A 189 0.63 10.45 18.78
CA TYR A 189 0.71 11.88 19.07
C TYR A 189 0.17 12.68 17.91
N GLU A 190 -0.44 13.82 18.22
CA GLU A 190 -0.93 14.81 17.27
C GLU A 190 -0.28 16.14 17.66
N LYS A 191 0.88 16.45 17.13
CA LYS A 191 1.70 17.59 17.53
C LYS A 191 1.96 18.58 16.42
N MET A 192 1.98 18.14 15.18
CA MET A 192 2.37 18.95 14.03
C MET A 192 1.17 19.32 13.17
N GLY A 193 0.27 18.38 12.91
CA GLY A 193 -0.85 18.55 11.99
C GLY A 193 -1.75 19.75 12.31
N HIS A 194 -1.96 20.04 13.59
CA HIS A 194 -2.80 21.16 14.08
C HIS A 194 -2.01 22.40 14.51
N SER A 195 -0.68 22.41 14.40
CA SER A 195 0.15 23.51 14.87
C SER A 195 0.93 24.19 13.75
N ALA A 196 0.52 25.40 13.39
CA ALA A 196 1.23 26.19 12.37
C ALA A 196 2.73 26.39 12.69
N LEU A 197 3.08 26.55 13.97
CA LEU A 197 4.47 26.71 14.39
C LEU A 197 5.25 25.40 14.25
N ALA A 198 4.70 24.28 14.71
CA ALA A 198 5.34 22.99 14.62
C ALA A 198 5.42 22.49 13.17
N ALA A 199 4.39 22.78 12.36
CA ALA A 199 4.33 22.41 10.96
C ALA A 199 5.29 23.18 10.05
N GLN A 200 5.79 24.36 10.48
CA GLN A 200 6.61 25.22 9.63
C GLN A 200 7.83 24.49 9.04
N GLY A 201 7.84 24.32 7.72
CA GLY A 201 8.90 23.61 6.99
C GLY A 201 8.94 22.09 7.22
N ASN A 202 7.91 21.52 7.82
CA ASN A 202 7.81 20.09 8.10
C ASN A 202 6.73 19.37 7.27
N MET A 203 5.82 20.10 6.64
CA MET A 203 4.79 19.54 5.77
C MET A 203 5.31 19.33 4.35
N VAL A 204 4.82 18.30 3.68
CA VAL A 204 5.13 18.00 2.28
C VAL A 204 3.86 18.10 1.46
N GLY A 205 3.68 19.23 0.81
CA GLY A 205 2.49 19.58 0.05
C GLY A 205 1.65 20.66 0.75
N GLU A 206 0.49 20.93 0.20
CA GLU A 206 -0.50 21.82 0.81
C GLU A 206 -0.96 21.26 2.15
N TRP A 207 -1.14 22.13 3.12
CA TRP A 207 -1.48 21.73 4.47
C TRP A 207 -2.52 22.68 5.06
N ASP A 208 -3.52 22.09 5.68
CA ASP A 208 -4.58 22.78 6.41
C ASP A 208 -4.76 22.11 7.78
N PRO A 209 -4.51 22.82 8.88
CA PRO A 209 -4.63 22.26 10.23
C PRO A 209 -6.04 21.83 10.61
N GLU A 210 -7.07 22.39 9.96
CA GLU A 210 -8.47 22.06 10.27
C GLU A 210 -8.91 20.75 9.61
N THR A 211 -8.23 20.33 8.55
CA THR A 211 -8.54 19.09 7.80
C THR A 211 -7.56 17.94 8.08
N PHE A 212 -6.62 18.14 8.99
CA PHE A 212 -5.67 17.10 9.38
C PHE A 212 -6.28 16.22 10.50
N GLU A 213 -6.61 14.99 10.20
CA GLU A 213 -7.44 14.10 11.05
C GLU A 213 -6.67 12.90 11.62
N VAL A 214 -5.38 12.76 11.28
CA VAL A 214 -4.58 11.58 11.67
C VAL A 214 -3.47 11.97 12.65
N GLU A 215 -2.91 10.98 13.34
CA GLU A 215 -1.67 11.16 14.10
C GLU A 215 -0.49 11.52 13.18
N ASP A 216 0.56 12.20 13.72
CA ASP A 216 1.70 12.73 12.93
C ASP A 216 3.09 12.33 13.49
#